data_288cde854d4c4c7a7ea5d013c5479d02
#
_entry.id   288cde854d4c4c7a7ea5d013c5479d02
#
_cell.length_a   1.000
_cell.length_b   1.000
_cell.length_c   1.000
_cell.angle_alpha   90.00
_cell.angle_beta   90.00
_cell.angle_gamma   90.00
#
_symmetry.space_group_name_H-M   'P 1'
#
loop_
_entity.id
_entity.type
_entity.pdbx_description
1 polymer ?
#
loop_
_entity_poly.entity_id
_entity_poly.type
_entity_poly.pdbx_seq_one_letter_code
_entity_poly.pdbx_strand_id
1 'polypeptide(L)'
;MKKIAFFGIMALTVSCFIAAAQNKKSMKKVLFVVTSHDKLGNTGEKTGFWTEEFAAPYYELLDKGVTIDVATPLGGQPPIDPKSEDPSAATEDTKRFDADTELLAKLKNTKKLADVKESDYDAVFYPGGH
;
A
#
# COMPACT_ATOMS: atom_id res chain seq x y z
N MET A 1 -41.25 -74.27 -8.26
CA MET A 1 -40.59 -73.39 -7.25
C MET A 1 -39.59 -72.48 -7.96
N LYS A 2 -39.96 -71.23 -8.22
CA LYS A 2 -39.14 -70.28 -8.96
C LYS A 2 -38.38 -69.42 -7.96
N LYS A 3 -37.04 -69.46 -8.00
CA LYS A 3 -36.17 -68.60 -7.18
C LYS A 3 -35.98 -67.30 -7.94
N ILE A 4 -36.44 -66.18 -7.34
CA ILE A 4 -36.21 -64.84 -7.85
C ILE A 4 -34.90 -64.32 -7.19
N ALA A 5 -33.90 -64.13 -8.02
CA ALA A 5 -32.64 -63.47 -7.58
C ALA A 5 -32.80 -61.94 -7.64
N PHE A 6 -32.66 -61.27 -6.49
CA PHE A 6 -32.65 -59.82 -6.38
C PHE A 6 -31.23 -59.34 -6.70
N PHE A 7 -31.06 -58.70 -7.82
CA PHE A 7 -29.81 -57.97 -8.15
C PHE A 7 -29.88 -56.56 -7.53
N GLY A 8 -29.13 -56.40 -6.48
CA GLY A 8 -28.96 -55.06 -5.87
C GLY A 8 -27.99 -54.22 -6.70
N ILE A 9 -28.50 -53.16 -7.32
CA ILE A 9 -27.69 -52.15 -7.99
C ILE A 9 -27.17 -51.18 -6.92
N MET A 10 -25.88 -51.30 -6.60
CA MET A 10 -25.18 -50.39 -5.73
C MET A 10 -24.76 -49.18 -6.58
N ALA A 11 -25.52 -48.07 -6.49
CA ALA A 11 -25.18 -46.79 -7.12
C ALA A 11 -24.04 -46.13 -6.36
N LEU A 12 -22.85 -46.18 -6.95
CA LEU A 12 -21.66 -45.48 -6.45
C LEU A 12 -21.78 -43.98 -6.80
N THR A 13 -22.24 -43.17 -5.89
CA THR A 13 -22.24 -41.69 -6.05
C THR A 13 -20.83 -41.19 -5.85
N VAL A 14 -20.13 -40.94 -6.93
CA VAL A 14 -18.86 -40.20 -6.93
C VAL A 14 -19.17 -38.72 -6.68
N SER A 15 -19.06 -38.29 -5.41
CA SER A 15 -19.09 -36.87 -5.06
C SER A 15 -17.80 -36.20 -5.54
N CYS A 16 -17.88 -35.54 -6.71
CA CYS A 16 -16.82 -34.64 -7.18
C CYS A 16 -16.78 -33.43 -6.27
N PHE A 17 -15.88 -33.44 -5.29
CA PHE A 17 -15.48 -32.20 -4.59
C PHE A 17 -14.68 -31.37 -5.57
N ILE A 18 -15.33 -30.43 -6.25
CA ILE A 18 -14.66 -29.33 -6.94
C ILE A 18 -14.12 -28.40 -5.85
N ALA A 19 -12.87 -28.60 -5.48
CA ALA A 19 -12.12 -27.61 -4.71
C ALA A 19 -11.99 -26.36 -5.59
N ALA A 20 -12.88 -25.37 -5.39
CA ALA A 20 -12.70 -24.05 -5.93
C ALA A 20 -11.41 -23.50 -5.31
N ALA A 21 -10.31 -23.59 -6.04
CA ALA A 21 -9.10 -22.87 -5.72
C ALA A 21 -9.48 -21.38 -5.77
N GLN A 22 -9.82 -20.80 -4.61
CA GLN A 22 -9.94 -19.36 -4.46
C GLN A 22 -8.57 -18.79 -4.81
N ASN A 23 -8.47 -18.25 -6.01
CA ASN A 23 -7.31 -17.49 -6.45
C ASN A 23 -7.26 -16.26 -5.52
N LYS A 24 -6.57 -16.41 -4.38
CA LYS A 24 -6.33 -15.32 -3.44
C LYS A 24 -5.48 -14.32 -4.21
N LYS A 25 -6.15 -13.32 -4.81
CA LYS A 25 -5.48 -12.22 -5.52
C LYS A 25 -4.40 -11.70 -4.57
N SER A 26 -3.15 -11.92 -4.91
CA SER A 26 -2.01 -11.41 -4.16
C SER A 26 -2.21 -9.91 -4.02
N MET A 27 -2.33 -9.42 -2.79
CA MET A 27 -2.41 -7.98 -2.55
C MET A 27 -1.11 -7.38 -3.05
N LYS A 28 -1.22 -6.42 -3.95
CA LYS A 28 -0.06 -5.71 -4.47
C LYS A 28 0.58 -4.90 -3.35
N LYS A 29 1.90 -4.85 -3.36
CA LYS A 29 2.68 -4.10 -2.37
C LYS A 29 3.56 -3.09 -3.08
N VAL A 30 3.40 -1.82 -2.70
CA VAL A 30 4.12 -0.68 -3.28
C VAL A 30 4.97 -0.01 -2.21
N LEU A 31 6.19 0.36 -2.56
CA LEU A 31 7.05 1.17 -1.73
C LEU A 31 6.95 2.63 -2.17
N PHE A 32 6.56 3.52 -1.25
CA PHE A 32 6.68 4.96 -1.43
C PHE A 32 8.04 5.40 -0.88
N VAL A 33 8.82 6.10 -1.68
CA VAL A 33 10.10 6.65 -1.29
C VAL A 33 10.02 8.16 -1.29
N VAL A 34 10.10 8.76 -0.11
CA VAL A 34 10.07 10.21 0.08
C VAL A 34 11.44 10.73 0.53
N THR A 35 11.63 12.03 0.40
CA THR A 35 12.91 12.67 0.73
C THR A 35 13.21 12.65 2.23
N SER A 36 14.50 12.65 2.58
CA SER A 36 15.00 13.00 3.91
C SER A 36 15.58 14.43 3.94
N HIS A 37 15.51 15.14 2.81
CA HIS A 37 16.13 16.46 2.66
C HIS A 37 15.15 17.56 3.09
N ASP A 38 15.57 18.44 4.02
CA ASP A 38 14.72 19.42 4.68
C ASP A 38 15.09 20.89 4.37
N LYS A 39 16.05 21.13 3.48
CA LYS A 39 16.56 22.48 3.15
C LYS A 39 16.44 22.77 1.68
N LEU A 40 15.85 23.91 1.33
CA LEU A 40 15.73 24.36 -0.05
C LEU A 40 17.05 25.01 -0.51
N GLY A 41 17.97 24.18 -1.00
CA GLY A 41 19.28 24.61 -1.44
C GLY A 41 20.00 25.47 -0.39
N ASN A 42 20.52 26.64 -0.82
CA ASN A 42 21.22 27.60 0.05
C ASN A 42 20.34 28.78 0.46
N THR A 43 19.03 28.67 0.37
CA THR A 43 18.10 29.78 0.65
C THR A 43 17.87 30.01 2.14
N GLY A 44 18.14 28.99 2.98
CA GLY A 44 17.77 28.99 4.40
C GLY A 44 16.31 28.55 4.65
N GLU A 45 15.51 28.37 3.60
CA GLU A 45 14.13 27.88 3.71
C GLU A 45 14.07 26.38 3.94
N LYS A 46 13.00 25.93 4.60
CA LYS A 46 12.68 24.51 4.72
C LYS A 46 11.99 24.01 3.46
N THR A 47 12.12 22.71 3.21
CA THR A 47 11.42 21.96 2.18
C THR A 47 11.19 20.52 2.65
N GLY A 48 10.57 19.73 1.83
CA GLY A 48 10.28 18.33 2.10
C GLY A 48 9.48 17.74 0.93
N PHE A 49 8.74 16.67 1.20
CA PHE A 49 7.78 16.20 0.21
C PHE A 49 6.52 17.09 0.24
N TRP A 50 5.88 17.23 -0.92
CA TRP A 50 4.61 17.94 -1.06
C TRP A 50 3.45 17.03 -0.64
N THR A 51 2.63 17.49 0.31
CA THR A 51 1.60 16.63 0.93
C THR A 51 0.64 16.05 -0.09
N GLU A 52 0.14 16.82 -1.05
CA GLU A 52 -0.79 16.34 -2.08
C GLU A 52 -0.16 15.29 -3.01
N GLU A 53 1.10 15.49 -3.41
CA GLU A 53 1.82 14.55 -4.28
C GLU A 53 2.05 13.18 -3.62
N PHE A 54 2.04 13.15 -2.29
CA PHE A 54 2.04 11.93 -1.51
C PHE A 54 0.62 11.39 -1.29
N ALA A 55 -0.29 12.24 -0.81
CA ALA A 55 -1.61 11.85 -0.31
C ALA A 55 -2.51 11.30 -1.41
N ALA A 56 -2.63 12.00 -2.55
CA ALA A 56 -3.50 11.60 -3.65
C ALA A 56 -3.16 10.19 -4.18
N PRO A 57 -1.93 9.87 -4.61
CA PRO A 57 -1.60 8.53 -5.06
C PRO A 57 -1.62 7.48 -3.91
N TYR A 58 -1.31 7.88 -2.68
CA TYR A 58 -1.37 6.99 -1.52
C TYR A 58 -2.79 6.48 -1.31
N TYR A 59 -3.78 7.36 -1.23
CA TYR A 59 -5.17 6.98 -0.99
C TYR A 59 -5.80 6.31 -2.20
N GLU A 60 -5.47 6.74 -3.41
CA GLU A 60 -5.91 6.06 -4.65
C GLU A 60 -5.51 4.58 -4.68
N LEU A 61 -4.30 4.26 -4.24
CA LEU A 61 -3.81 2.89 -4.17
C LEU A 61 -4.35 2.14 -2.96
N LEU A 62 -4.40 2.79 -1.80
CA LEU A 62 -4.90 2.20 -0.55
C LEU A 62 -6.36 1.77 -0.70
N ASP A 63 -7.21 2.61 -1.29
CA ASP A 63 -8.63 2.35 -1.50
C ASP A 63 -8.88 1.21 -2.51
N LYS A 64 -7.87 0.90 -3.34
CA LYS A 64 -7.86 -0.29 -4.22
C LYS A 64 -7.28 -1.54 -3.55
N GLY A 65 -6.99 -1.49 -2.26
CA GLY A 65 -6.49 -2.62 -1.50
C GLY A 65 -5.00 -2.91 -1.70
N VAL A 66 -4.22 -1.92 -2.15
CA VAL A 66 -2.76 -2.03 -2.24
C VAL A 66 -2.15 -1.83 -0.85
N THR A 67 -1.20 -2.68 -0.48
CA THR A 67 -0.39 -2.47 0.72
C THR A 67 0.72 -1.47 0.40
N ILE A 68 0.89 -0.45 1.24
CA ILE A 68 1.88 0.60 1.01
C ILE A 68 2.83 0.68 2.21
N ASP A 69 4.12 0.51 1.94
CA ASP A 69 5.19 0.87 2.86
C ASP A 69 5.80 2.21 2.46
N VAL A 70 6.36 2.91 3.44
CA VAL A 70 7.08 4.16 3.20
C VAL A 70 8.53 4.03 3.65
N ALA A 71 9.44 4.51 2.82
CA ALA A 71 10.86 4.59 3.13
C ALA A 71 11.40 6.00 2.84
N THR A 72 12.48 6.34 3.52
CA THR A 72 13.28 7.53 3.24
C THR A 72 14.75 7.13 3.18
N PRO A 73 15.63 7.91 2.54
CA PRO A 73 17.07 7.62 2.53
C PRO A 73 17.66 7.40 3.93
N LEU A 74 17.23 8.16 4.93
CA LEU A 74 17.77 8.09 6.28
C LEU A 74 16.90 7.27 7.25
N GLY A 75 15.68 6.92 6.90
CA GLY A 75 14.66 6.38 7.82
C GLY A 75 14.08 7.47 8.71
N GLY A 76 13.11 7.10 9.54
CA GLY A 76 12.44 8.02 10.45
C GLY A 76 11.46 8.98 9.75
N GLN A 77 11.17 10.11 10.37
CA GLN A 77 10.16 11.04 9.88
C GLN A 77 10.69 11.88 8.71
N PRO A 78 10.04 11.80 7.52
CA PRO A 78 10.36 12.67 6.41
C PRO A 78 9.93 14.12 6.69
N PRO A 79 10.66 15.11 6.17
CA PRO A 79 10.21 16.49 6.20
C PRO A 79 9.05 16.70 5.22
N ILE A 80 8.08 17.54 5.63
CA ILE A 80 7.00 18.04 4.77
C ILE A 80 7.38 19.46 4.32
N ASP A 81 7.12 19.80 3.06
CA ASP A 81 7.31 21.16 2.59
C ASP A 81 6.26 22.07 3.24
N PRO A 82 6.65 23.11 3.99
CA PRO A 82 5.69 23.98 4.68
C PRO A 82 4.68 24.67 3.75
N LYS A 83 5.02 24.88 2.48
CA LYS A 83 4.11 25.50 1.51
C LYS A 83 2.98 24.54 1.11
N SER A 84 3.19 23.22 1.22
CA SER A 84 2.15 22.24 0.96
C SER A 84 1.11 22.14 2.07
N GLU A 85 1.42 22.69 3.25
CA GLU A 85 0.51 22.77 4.41
C GLU A 85 -0.28 24.10 4.45
N ASP A 86 -0.08 25.00 3.45
CA ASP A 86 -0.86 26.23 3.32
C ASP A 86 -2.34 25.88 3.06
N PRO A 87 -3.31 26.56 3.75
CA PRO A 87 -4.73 26.31 3.52
C PRO A 87 -5.19 26.44 2.05
N SER A 88 -4.50 27.23 1.25
CA SER A 88 -4.79 27.37 -0.19
C SER A 88 -4.38 26.14 -1.01
N ALA A 89 -3.48 25.30 -0.48
CA ALA A 89 -3.06 24.05 -1.09
C ALA A 89 -3.92 22.84 -0.63
N ALA A 90 -4.91 23.07 0.25
CA ALA A 90 -5.71 22.00 0.82
C ALA A 90 -6.64 21.35 -0.22
N THR A 91 -6.59 20.01 -0.29
CA THR A 91 -7.48 19.16 -1.08
C THR A 91 -8.21 18.18 -0.18
N GLU A 92 -9.09 17.34 -0.73
CA GLU A 92 -9.73 16.28 0.06
C GLU A 92 -8.70 15.23 0.54
N ASP A 93 -7.69 14.93 -0.29
CA ASP A 93 -6.65 13.96 0.08
C ASP A 93 -5.70 14.52 1.14
N THR A 94 -5.33 15.79 1.11
CA THR A 94 -4.53 16.40 2.18
C THR A 94 -5.30 16.50 3.49
N LYS A 95 -6.60 16.80 3.47
CA LYS A 95 -7.45 16.76 4.67
C LYS A 95 -7.53 15.35 5.26
N ARG A 96 -7.65 14.34 4.39
CA ARG A 96 -7.63 12.93 4.82
C ARG A 96 -6.29 12.56 5.44
N PHE A 97 -5.19 13.01 4.85
CA PHE A 97 -3.83 12.84 5.35
C PHE A 97 -3.67 13.41 6.77
N ASP A 98 -4.12 14.64 7.00
CA ASP A 98 -4.02 15.31 8.29
C ASP A 98 -4.83 14.60 9.39
N ALA A 99 -5.93 13.94 9.03
CA ALA A 99 -6.79 13.19 9.93
C ALA A 99 -6.35 11.73 10.15
N ASP A 100 -5.45 11.20 9.30
CA ASP A 100 -5.02 9.80 9.33
C ASP A 100 -3.91 9.55 10.35
N THR A 101 -4.31 9.31 11.59
CA THR A 101 -3.38 9.07 12.70
C THR A 101 -2.52 7.82 12.52
N GLU A 102 -3.01 6.80 11.78
CA GLU A 102 -2.26 5.58 11.49
C GLU A 102 -1.14 5.86 10.49
N LEU A 103 -1.44 6.57 9.41
CA LEU A 103 -0.45 7.00 8.43
C LEU A 103 0.60 7.91 9.06
N LEU A 104 0.17 8.91 9.85
CA LEU A 104 1.09 9.83 10.54
C LEU A 104 2.03 9.08 11.50
N ALA A 105 1.54 8.06 12.21
CA ALA A 105 2.38 7.20 13.05
C ALA A 105 3.38 6.37 12.22
N LYS A 106 2.96 5.88 11.05
CA LYS A 106 3.82 5.17 10.08
C LYS A 106 4.93 6.10 9.55
N LEU A 107 4.60 7.34 9.21
CA LEU A 107 5.57 8.34 8.72
C LEU A 107 6.62 8.72 9.77
N LYS A 108 6.28 8.73 11.06
CA LYS A 108 7.28 8.95 12.12
C LYS A 108 8.40 7.89 12.14
N ASN A 109 8.14 6.71 11.60
CA ASN A 109 9.02 5.55 11.65
C ASN A 109 9.18 4.90 10.27
N THR A 110 9.47 5.71 9.24
CA THR A 110 9.69 5.17 7.90
C THR A 110 10.93 4.25 7.86
N LYS A 111 10.91 3.31 6.95
CA LYS A 111 12.06 2.42 6.71
C LYS A 111 13.24 3.22 6.17
N LYS A 112 14.45 2.84 6.57
CA LYS A 112 15.64 3.32 5.88
C LYS A 112 15.75 2.61 4.53
N LEU A 113 15.88 3.38 3.45
CA LEU A 113 15.85 2.84 2.08
C LEU A 113 16.95 1.77 1.86
N ALA A 114 18.13 1.94 2.47
CA ALA A 114 19.22 0.97 2.36
C ALA A 114 18.89 -0.41 2.97
N ASP A 115 17.90 -0.50 3.86
CA ASP A 115 17.47 -1.74 4.52
C ASP A 115 16.30 -2.41 3.80
N VAL A 116 15.78 -1.78 2.73
CA VAL A 116 14.66 -2.28 1.94
C VAL A 116 15.16 -3.30 0.92
N LYS A 117 14.43 -4.40 0.76
CA LYS A 117 14.68 -5.39 -0.29
C LYS A 117 13.72 -5.14 -1.44
N GLU A 118 14.24 -4.94 -2.65
CA GLU A 118 13.45 -4.73 -3.87
C GLU A 118 12.44 -5.86 -4.11
N SER A 119 12.85 -7.10 -3.84
CA SER A 119 11.99 -8.29 -4.02
C SER A 119 10.73 -8.32 -3.18
N ASP A 120 10.62 -7.46 -2.16
CA ASP A 120 9.47 -7.40 -1.26
C ASP A 120 8.32 -6.55 -1.84
N TYR A 121 8.51 -5.91 -3.00
CA TYR A 121 7.58 -4.94 -3.59
C TYR A 121 7.30 -5.24 -5.06
N ASP A 122 6.06 -4.97 -5.48
CA ASP A 122 5.64 -5.06 -6.89
C ASP A 122 5.99 -3.79 -7.67
N ALA A 123 6.10 -2.64 -6.98
CA ALA A 123 6.46 -1.35 -7.58
C ALA A 123 7.05 -0.39 -6.54
N VAL A 124 7.72 0.63 -7.04
CA VAL A 124 8.23 1.77 -6.25
C VAL A 124 7.64 3.06 -6.81
N PHE A 125 7.21 3.94 -5.94
CA PHE A 125 6.67 5.26 -6.26
C PHE A 125 7.48 6.35 -5.57
N TYR A 126 7.86 7.37 -6.31
CA TYR A 126 8.60 8.53 -5.83
C TYR A 126 7.72 9.78 -5.97
N PRO A 127 7.09 10.26 -4.88
CA PRO A 127 6.40 11.55 -4.88
C PRO A 127 7.38 12.69 -5.10
N GLY A 128 6.97 13.71 -5.88
CA GLY A 128 7.82 14.86 -6.16
C GLY A 128 8.53 14.75 -7.50
N GLY A 129 9.57 15.55 -7.68
CA GLY A 129 10.42 15.50 -8.88
C GLY A 129 10.46 16.80 -9.68
N HIS A 130 10.11 17.92 -9.07
CA HIS A 130 10.26 19.25 -9.67
C HIS A 130 11.18 20.16 -8.86
#